data_1df0a176895563a18cc014a8a6a23933
#
_entry.id   1df0a176895563a18cc014a8a6a23933
#
_cell.length_a   1.000
_cell.length_b   1.000
_cell.length_c   1.000
_cell.angle_alpha   90.00
_cell.angle_beta   90.00
_cell.angle_gamma   90.00
#
_symmetry.space_group_name_H-M   'P 1'
#
loop_
_entity.id
_entity.type
_entity.pdbx_description
1 polymer ?
#
loop_
_entity_poly.entity_id
_entity_poly.type
_entity_poly.pdbx_seq_one_letter_code
_entity_poly.pdbx_strand_id
1 'polypeptide(L)' 'MPIVVDLDVMMARRKMSLNELSAKVGVTLANLSILKNNHAKAVRFSTLEAICAALDCQPGDLLEYVPDEEAP' A
#
# COMPACT_ATOMS: atom_id res chain seq x y z
N MET A 1 -0.17 10.42 -10.79
CA MET A 1 0.97 10.63 -9.86
C MET A 1 2.12 9.72 -10.25
N PRO A 2 3.37 10.24 -10.27
CA PRO A 2 4.53 9.42 -10.64
C PRO A 2 4.77 8.21 -9.74
N ILE A 3 4.43 8.31 -8.45
CA ILE A 3 4.50 7.16 -7.54
C ILE A 3 3.09 6.62 -7.34
N VAL A 4 2.91 5.36 -7.67
CA VAL A 4 1.62 4.66 -7.55
C VAL A 4 1.74 3.63 -6.44
N VAL A 5 0.71 3.56 -5.60
CA VAL A 5 0.63 2.56 -4.53
C VAL A 5 -0.23 1.41 -5.01
N ASP A 6 0.34 0.20 -5.03
CA ASP A 6 -0.33 -1.02 -5.47
C ASP A 6 -0.78 -1.89 -4.28
N LEU A 7 -1.16 -1.25 -3.19
CA LEU A 7 -1.60 -1.94 -1.98
C LEU A 7 -2.83 -2.80 -2.26
N ASP A 8 -3.78 -2.29 -3.02
CA ASP A 8 -5.00 -3.00 -3.40
C ASP A 8 -4.69 -4.29 -4.17
N VAL A 9 -3.70 -4.24 -5.07
CA VAL A 9 -3.29 -5.41 -5.85
C VAL A 9 -2.73 -6.49 -4.93
N MET A 10 -1.83 -6.11 -4.01
CA MET A 10 -1.23 -7.08 -3.09
C MET A 10 -2.24 -7.64 -2.10
N MET A 11 -3.17 -6.81 -1.62
CA MET A 11 -4.26 -7.29 -0.77
C MET A 11 -5.11 -8.34 -1.49
N ALA A 12 -5.43 -8.08 -2.75
CA ALA A 12 -6.19 -9.01 -3.56
C ALA A 12 -5.42 -10.33 -3.78
N ARG A 13 -4.13 -10.24 -4.05
CA ARG A 13 -3.27 -11.43 -4.23
C ARG A 13 -3.21 -12.29 -2.97
N ARG A 14 -3.22 -11.67 -1.80
CA ARG A 14 -3.17 -12.37 -0.51
C ARG A 14 -4.56 -12.66 0.06
N LYS A 15 -5.60 -12.24 -0.64
CA LYS A 15 -7.00 -12.40 -0.20
C LYS A 15 -7.21 -11.85 1.20
N MET A 16 -6.63 -10.69 1.46
CA MET A 16 -6.69 -10.03 2.75
C MET A 16 -7.56 -8.78 2.65
N SER A 17 -8.50 -8.62 3.57
CA SER A 17 -9.35 -7.44 3.64
C SER A 17 -8.63 -6.27 4.30
N LEU A 18 -9.14 -5.06 4.08
CA LEU A 18 -8.60 -3.87 4.71
C LEU A 18 -8.69 -3.97 6.24
N ASN A 19 -9.79 -4.53 6.76
CA ASN A 19 -9.96 -4.76 8.20
C ASN A 19 -8.86 -5.67 8.76
N GLU A 20 -8.58 -6.76 8.07
CA GLU A 20 -7.55 -7.70 8.49
C GLU A 20 -6.17 -7.04 8.47
N LEU A 21 -5.87 -6.29 7.42
CA LEU A 21 -4.59 -5.61 7.30
C LEU A 21 -4.44 -4.56 8.40
N SER A 22 -5.49 -3.78 8.66
CA SER A 22 -5.49 -2.79 9.74
C SER A 22 -5.15 -3.42 11.08
N ALA A 23 -5.77 -4.55 11.39
CA ALA A 23 -5.52 -5.27 12.64
C ALA A 23 -4.07 -5.76 12.72
N LYS A 24 -3.52 -6.25 11.62
CA LYS A 24 -2.16 -6.80 11.59
C LYS A 24 -1.07 -5.74 11.69
N VAL A 25 -1.27 -4.58 11.05
CA VAL A 25 -0.23 -3.54 11.00
C VAL A 25 -0.40 -2.46 12.05
N GLY A 26 -1.54 -2.41 12.72
CA GLY A 26 -1.81 -1.39 13.73
C GLY A 26 -2.03 0.00 13.17
N VAL A 27 -2.49 0.10 11.93
CA VAL A 27 -2.81 1.36 11.27
C VAL A 27 -4.32 1.44 11.09
N THR A 28 -4.91 2.62 11.29
CA THR A 28 -6.36 2.78 11.19
C THR A 28 -6.86 2.48 9.76
N LEU A 29 -8.11 2.06 9.67
CA LEU A 29 -8.76 1.83 8.37
C LEU A 29 -8.72 3.09 7.51
N ALA A 30 -8.95 4.26 8.12
CA ALA A 30 -8.92 5.53 7.39
C ALA A 30 -7.55 5.78 6.76
N ASN A 31 -6.48 5.57 7.50
CA ASN A 31 -5.11 5.78 7.00
C ASN A 31 -4.74 4.75 5.92
N LEU A 32 -5.12 3.50 6.09
CA LEU A 32 -4.89 2.48 5.07
C LEU A 32 -5.70 2.77 3.80
N SER A 33 -6.92 3.26 3.95
CA SER A 33 -7.76 3.62 2.80
C SER A 33 -7.14 4.77 2.01
N ILE A 34 -6.59 5.77 2.69
CA ILE A 34 -5.89 6.89 2.05
C ILE A 34 -4.71 6.36 1.23
N LEU A 35 -3.94 5.46 1.80
CA LEU A 35 -2.79 4.86 1.13
C LEU A 35 -3.22 3.99 -0.05
N LYS A 36 -4.22 3.13 0.16
CA LYS A 36 -4.75 2.22 -0.86
C LYS A 36 -5.28 2.97 -2.08
N ASN A 37 -5.90 4.13 -1.87
CA ASN A 37 -6.51 4.91 -2.93
C ASN A 37 -5.56 5.94 -3.55
N ASN A 38 -4.27 5.84 -3.27
CA ASN A 38 -3.24 6.73 -3.82
C ASN A 38 -3.40 8.20 -3.39
N HIS A 39 -4.01 8.46 -2.25
CA HIS A 39 -4.20 9.80 -1.72
C HIS A 39 -3.14 10.18 -0.69
N ALA A 40 -2.28 9.23 -0.29
CA ALA A 40 -1.22 9.51 0.67
C ALA A 40 -0.09 10.29 0.01
N LYS A 41 0.44 11.29 0.71
CA LYS A 41 1.58 12.07 0.25
C LYS A 41 2.90 11.54 0.80
N ALA A 42 2.82 10.70 1.81
CA ALA A 42 3.98 10.11 2.46
C ALA A 42 3.58 8.81 3.15
N VAL A 43 4.55 7.94 3.36
CA VAL A 43 4.38 6.74 4.17
C VAL A 43 5.65 6.56 5.00
N ARG A 44 5.47 6.22 6.27
CA ARG A 44 6.61 5.97 7.16
C ARG A 44 7.21 4.61 6.82
N PHE A 45 8.52 4.51 6.92
CA PHE A 45 9.20 3.23 6.70
C PHE A 45 8.71 2.15 7.67
N SER A 46 8.40 2.52 8.91
CA SER A 46 7.85 1.57 9.88
C SER A 46 6.49 1.01 9.43
N THR A 47 5.64 1.84 8.84
CA THR A 47 4.35 1.41 8.30
C THR A 47 4.56 0.52 7.07
N LEU A 48 5.45 0.93 6.17
CA LEU A 48 5.78 0.16 4.97
C LEU A 48 6.32 -1.22 5.35
N GLU A 49 7.22 -1.28 6.32
CA GLU A 49 7.78 -2.52 6.83
C GLU A 49 6.69 -3.45 7.37
N ALA A 50 5.78 -2.90 8.18
CA ALA A 50 4.68 -3.67 8.76
C ALA A 50 3.74 -4.24 7.70
N ILE A 51 3.45 -3.45 6.65
CA ILE A 51 2.63 -3.91 5.54
C ILE A 51 3.34 -5.02 4.76
N CYS A 52 4.63 -4.85 4.49
CA CYS A 52 5.41 -5.88 3.81
C CYS A 52 5.41 -7.19 4.60
N ALA A 53 5.56 -7.12 5.91
CA ALA A 53 5.53 -8.29 6.77
C ALA A 53 4.16 -8.96 6.75
N ALA A 54 3.09 -8.18 6.83
CA ALA A 54 1.73 -8.70 6.86
C ALA A 54 1.32 -9.35 5.54
N LEU A 55 1.77 -8.79 4.41
CA LEU A 55 1.43 -9.29 3.07
C LEU A 55 2.50 -10.19 2.48
N ASP A 56 3.58 -10.42 3.21
CA ASP A 56 4.72 -11.22 2.75
C ASP A 56 5.17 -10.78 1.36
N CYS A 57 5.57 -9.51 1.26
CA CYS A 57 5.99 -8.91 0.01
C CYS A 57 7.12 -7.91 0.23
N GLN A 58 7.66 -7.39 -0.86
CA GLN A 58 8.71 -6.40 -0.86
C GLN A 58 8.14 -5.00 -1.12
N PRO A 59 8.84 -3.92 -0.70
CA PRO A 59 8.37 -2.57 -1.01
C PRO A 59 8.12 -2.33 -2.50
N GLY A 60 8.91 -2.95 -3.38
CA GLY A 60 8.72 -2.85 -4.83
C GLY A 60 7.43 -3.49 -5.32
N ASP A 61 6.79 -4.33 -4.51
CA ASP A 61 5.47 -4.88 -4.84
C ASP A 61 4.35 -3.91 -4.48
N LEU A 62 4.64 -2.93 -3.62
CA LEU A 62 3.65 -1.98 -3.11
C LEU A 62 3.76 -0.62 -3.76
N LEU A 63 4.94 -0.25 -4.23
CA LEU A 63 5.22 1.08 -4.77
C LEU A 63 5.81 0.96 -6.16
N GLU A 64 5.36 1.85 -7.05
CA GLU A 64 5.78 1.83 -8.45
C GLU A 64 5.99 3.26 -8.93
N TYR A 65 7.06 3.48 -9.69
CA TYR A 65 7.28 4.76 -10.35
C TYR A 65 6.74 4.70 -11.76
N VAL A 66 5.80 5.57 -12.07
CA VAL A 66 5.21 5.68 -13.42
C VAL A 66 5.45 7.11 -13.89
N PRO A 67 6.33 7.34 -14.88
CA PRO A 67 6.56 8.69 -15.40
C PRO A 67 5.28 9.32 -15.95
N ASP A 68 5.13 10.63 -15.77
CA ASP A 68 3.94 11.34 -16.22
C ASP A 68 3.68 11.18 -17.72
N GLU A 69 4.74 11.15 -18.54
CA GLU A 69 4.60 10.98 -19.99
C GLU A 69 4.09 9.59 -20.39
N GLU A 70 4.10 8.61 -19.48
CA GLU A 70 3.56 7.27 -19.73
C GLU A 70 2.17 7.11 -19.14
N ALA A 71 1.71 8.08 -18.35
CA ALA A 71 0.39 8.03 -17.75
C ALA A 71 -0.68 8.25 -18.82
N PRO A 72 -1.74 7.44 -18.82
CA PRO A 72 -2.84 7.61 -19.77
C PRO A 72 -3.59 8.90 -19.55
#